data_067e4e60e47873910f94c1722eb6ed4b
#
_entry.id   067e4e60e47873910f94c1722eb6ed4b
#
_cell.length_a   1.000
_cell.length_b   1.000
_cell.length_c   1.000
_cell.angle_alpha   90.00
_cell.angle_beta   90.00
_cell.angle_gamma   90.00
#
_symmetry.space_group_name_H-M   'P 1'
#
loop_
_entity.id
_entity.type
_entity.pdbx_description
1 polymer ?
#
loop_
_entity_poly.entity_id
_entity_poly.type
_entity_poly.pdbx_seq_one_letter_code
_entity_poly.pdbx_strand_id
1 'polypeptide(L)'
;VYMGEEDINRQSVNVYRMKLLGAEVVSVDSGTKTLKDALNEALRDWVTNVDDTHYIIGSVAGPHPYPMIVRDFQSVIGYEARNQFKKEYKCLPDYLVACVGGGSNAIGLFHPFLNDKVKIVGVEAGGSGIKSGKQAAPLSAGSPGVLHGNRTYIMEDENGQIKNTHSISAGLDYPGVGPEHSWLKDLKLSLIHI
;
A
#
# COMPACT_ATOMS: atom_id res chain seq x y z
N VAL A 1 14.26 -9.13 6.99
CA VAL A 1 13.37 -8.47 6.02
C VAL A 1 13.10 -9.45 4.88
N TYR A 2 11.83 -9.80 4.65
CA TYR A 2 11.41 -10.61 3.52
C TYR A 2 11.24 -9.74 2.28
N MET A 3 11.82 -10.15 1.15
CA MET A 3 11.67 -9.48 -0.14
C MET A 3 11.52 -10.51 -1.26
N GLY A 4 10.65 -10.26 -2.22
CA GLY A 4 10.59 -11.06 -3.43
C GLY A 4 11.88 -10.94 -4.23
N GLU A 5 12.32 -12.03 -4.88
CA GLU A 5 13.54 -12.07 -5.66
C GLU A 5 13.57 -11.00 -6.76
N GLU A 6 12.45 -10.76 -7.43
CA GLU A 6 12.29 -9.69 -8.41
C GLU A 6 12.49 -8.30 -7.80
N ASP A 7 11.97 -8.09 -6.59
CA ASP A 7 12.12 -6.82 -5.88
C ASP A 7 13.54 -6.61 -5.36
N ILE A 8 14.23 -7.68 -4.96
CA ILE A 8 15.65 -7.63 -4.59
C ILE A 8 16.47 -7.09 -5.76
N ASN A 9 16.20 -7.57 -6.97
CA ASN A 9 16.89 -7.13 -8.17
C ASN A 9 16.55 -5.68 -8.52
N ARG A 10 15.25 -5.32 -8.54
CA ARG A 10 14.78 -3.95 -8.84
C ARG A 10 15.27 -2.91 -7.82
N GLN A 11 15.45 -3.32 -6.57
CA GLN A 11 15.78 -2.45 -5.43
C GLN A 11 17.13 -2.79 -4.79
N SER A 12 18.09 -3.21 -5.58
CA SER A 12 19.43 -3.64 -5.09
C SER A 12 20.13 -2.61 -4.19
N VAL A 13 19.95 -1.32 -4.47
CA VAL A 13 20.50 -0.22 -3.63
C VAL A 13 19.84 -0.21 -2.23
N ASN A 14 18.55 -0.48 -2.13
CA ASN A 14 17.86 -0.58 -0.85
C ASN A 14 18.28 -1.83 -0.08
N VAL A 15 18.44 -2.96 -0.77
CA VAL A 15 18.97 -4.20 -0.20
C VAL A 15 20.37 -3.97 0.39
N TYR A 16 21.24 -3.27 -0.34
CA TYR A 16 22.56 -2.88 0.16
C TYR A 16 22.46 -2.04 1.45
N ARG A 17 21.57 -1.05 1.46
CA ARG A 17 21.36 -0.19 2.64
C ARG A 17 20.85 -0.98 3.85
N MET A 18 19.91 -1.90 3.65
CA MET A 18 19.39 -2.77 4.71
C MET A 18 20.51 -3.61 5.33
N LYS A 19 21.33 -4.25 4.48
CA LYS A 19 22.49 -5.04 4.93
C LYS A 19 23.54 -4.20 5.65
N LEU A 20 23.79 -2.98 5.16
CA LEU A 20 24.69 -2.04 5.81
C LEU A 20 24.23 -1.66 7.23
N LEU A 21 22.92 -1.59 7.45
CA LEU A 21 22.30 -1.32 8.75
C LEU A 21 22.16 -2.59 9.62
N GLY A 22 22.70 -3.72 9.18
CA GLY A 22 22.69 -4.98 9.93
C GLY A 22 21.43 -5.82 9.77
N ALA A 23 20.52 -5.47 8.85
CA ALA A 23 19.34 -6.29 8.60
C ALA A 23 19.68 -7.51 7.74
N GLU A 24 19.11 -8.66 8.08
CA GLU A 24 19.07 -9.83 7.20
C GLU A 24 17.98 -9.66 6.15
N VAL A 25 18.30 -9.90 4.88
CA VAL A 25 17.35 -9.87 3.77
C VAL A 25 17.15 -11.28 3.25
N VAL A 26 15.94 -11.81 3.45
CA VAL A 26 15.51 -13.14 3.04
C VAL A 26 14.81 -13.05 1.70
N SER A 27 15.36 -13.73 0.70
CA SER A 27 14.77 -13.81 -0.65
C SER A 27 13.58 -14.75 -0.68
N VAL A 28 12.48 -14.31 -1.26
CA VAL A 28 11.29 -15.13 -1.51
C VAL A 28 11.20 -15.40 -3.01
N ASP A 29 11.39 -16.66 -3.38
CA ASP A 29 11.44 -17.14 -4.77
C ASP A 29 10.17 -17.87 -5.22
N SER A 30 9.16 -17.93 -4.35
CA SER A 30 7.85 -18.52 -4.62
C SER A 30 6.88 -17.53 -5.29
N GLY A 31 5.89 -18.06 -5.99
CA GLY A 31 4.84 -17.28 -6.62
C GLY A 31 5.34 -16.31 -7.69
N THR A 32 4.92 -15.05 -7.61
CA THR A 32 5.37 -13.98 -8.52
C THR A 32 6.70 -13.36 -8.13
N LYS A 33 7.27 -13.80 -6.99
CA LYS A 33 8.56 -13.29 -6.45
C LYS A 33 8.54 -11.78 -6.17
N THR A 34 7.37 -11.24 -5.81
CA THR A 34 7.15 -9.82 -5.53
C THR A 34 6.61 -9.59 -4.12
N LEU A 35 6.26 -8.34 -3.79
CA LEU A 35 5.78 -7.91 -2.48
C LEU A 35 4.66 -8.80 -1.91
N LYS A 36 3.72 -9.27 -2.75
CA LYS A 36 2.63 -10.15 -2.31
C LYS A 36 3.14 -11.42 -1.64
N ASP A 37 4.11 -12.08 -2.27
CA ASP A 37 4.65 -13.34 -1.78
C ASP A 37 5.58 -13.11 -0.57
N ALA A 38 6.30 -12.00 -0.56
CA ALA A 38 7.10 -11.58 0.61
C ALA A 38 6.21 -11.33 1.85
N LEU A 39 5.05 -10.70 1.68
CA LEU A 39 4.08 -10.53 2.78
C LEU A 39 3.53 -11.87 3.28
N ASN A 40 3.22 -12.80 2.38
CA ASN A 40 2.77 -14.13 2.77
C ASN A 40 3.83 -14.85 3.63
N GLU A 41 5.09 -14.78 3.23
CA GLU A 41 6.18 -15.46 3.94
C GLU A 41 6.45 -14.81 5.30
N ALA A 42 6.46 -13.48 5.37
CA ALA A 42 6.60 -12.75 6.61
C ALA A 42 5.46 -13.06 7.60
N LEU A 43 4.22 -13.19 7.12
CA LEU A 43 3.08 -13.57 7.95
C LEU A 43 3.19 -15.01 8.46
N ARG A 44 3.66 -15.96 7.63
CA ARG A 44 3.88 -17.35 8.06
C ARG A 44 4.95 -17.44 9.15
N ASP A 45 6.08 -16.76 8.94
CA ASP A 45 7.15 -16.71 9.92
C ASP A 45 6.67 -16.10 11.24
N TRP A 46 5.99 -14.97 11.17
CA TRP A 46 5.47 -14.30 12.37
C TRP A 46 4.47 -15.18 13.15
N VAL A 47 3.51 -15.81 12.48
CA VAL A 47 2.54 -16.70 13.14
C VAL A 47 3.22 -17.91 13.78
N THR A 48 4.29 -18.41 13.16
CA THR A 48 5.07 -19.54 13.70
C THR A 48 5.85 -19.14 14.95
N ASN A 49 6.37 -17.90 14.99
CA ASN A 49 7.26 -17.40 16.03
C ASN A 49 6.66 -16.25 16.84
N VAL A 50 5.33 -16.24 17.02
CA VAL A 50 4.59 -15.11 17.61
C VAL A 50 4.99 -14.78 19.04
N ASP A 51 5.50 -15.75 19.79
CA ASP A 51 5.87 -15.60 21.21
C ASP A 51 7.13 -14.74 21.42
N ASP A 52 8.02 -14.69 20.43
CA ASP A 52 9.30 -14.00 20.53
C ASP A 52 9.59 -13.04 19.36
N THR A 53 8.68 -12.97 18.41
CA THR A 53 8.86 -12.20 17.15
C THR A 53 7.80 -11.12 17.01
N HIS A 54 8.23 -9.88 16.79
CA HIS A 54 7.36 -8.77 16.51
C HIS A 54 7.29 -8.49 15.00
N TYR A 55 6.05 -8.52 14.45
CA TYR A 55 5.84 -8.23 13.04
C TYR A 55 5.76 -6.72 12.78
N ILE A 56 6.66 -6.22 11.93
CA ILE A 56 6.65 -4.82 11.48
C ILE A 56 6.24 -4.80 10.01
N ILE A 57 5.09 -4.22 9.71
CA ILE A 57 4.60 -4.03 8.35
C ILE A 57 4.69 -2.55 7.95
N GLY A 58 5.24 -2.28 6.76
CA GLY A 58 5.34 -0.93 6.21
C GLY A 58 4.13 -0.48 5.38
N SER A 59 3.22 -1.41 5.04
CA SER A 59 2.00 -1.10 4.29
C SER A 59 0.79 -0.96 5.21
N VAL A 60 -0.23 -0.20 4.78
CA VAL A 60 -1.50 -0.01 5.51
C VAL A 60 -2.49 -1.16 5.26
N ALA A 61 -1.96 -2.38 5.12
CA ALA A 61 -2.68 -3.62 4.87
C ALA A 61 -2.52 -4.60 6.03
N GLY A 62 -3.24 -5.71 5.99
CA GLY A 62 -3.18 -6.75 7.02
C GLY A 62 -4.38 -6.74 7.95
N PRO A 63 -4.43 -7.69 8.92
CA PRO A 63 -5.51 -7.76 9.88
C PRO A 63 -5.50 -6.57 10.85
N HIS A 64 -6.64 -6.29 11.47
CA HIS A 64 -6.68 -5.32 12.57
C HIS A 64 -5.72 -5.76 13.70
N PRO A 65 -4.93 -4.86 14.30
CA PRO A 65 -4.99 -3.40 14.18
C PRO A 65 -3.97 -2.78 13.19
N TYR A 66 -3.27 -3.57 12.37
CA TYR A 66 -2.16 -3.07 11.54
C TYR A 66 -2.54 -1.89 10.63
N PRO A 67 -3.68 -1.89 9.89
CA PRO A 67 -4.04 -0.73 9.08
C PRO A 67 -4.18 0.55 9.90
N MET A 68 -4.77 0.46 11.09
CA MET A 68 -4.91 1.60 12.01
C MET A 68 -3.56 2.10 12.52
N ILE A 69 -2.68 1.20 12.94
CA ILE A 69 -1.33 1.52 13.44
C ILE A 69 -0.54 2.26 12.35
N VAL A 70 -0.52 1.70 11.14
CA VAL A 70 0.22 2.30 10.02
C VAL A 70 -0.37 3.66 9.63
N ARG A 71 -1.71 3.77 9.53
CA ARG A 71 -2.37 5.07 9.31
C ARG A 71 -1.95 6.10 10.33
N ASP A 72 -2.04 5.77 11.61
CA ASP A 72 -1.79 6.73 12.68
C ASP A 72 -0.33 7.20 12.68
N PHE A 73 0.63 6.31 12.50
CA PHE A 73 2.03 6.70 12.39
C PHE A 73 2.32 7.49 11.10
N GLN A 74 1.73 7.12 9.97
CA GLN A 74 1.90 7.84 8.71
C GLN A 74 1.16 9.19 8.69
N SER A 75 0.21 9.41 9.59
CA SER A 75 -0.55 10.69 9.66
C SER A 75 0.31 11.90 9.98
N VAL A 76 1.53 11.71 10.48
CA VAL A 76 2.53 12.78 10.59
C VAL A 76 2.72 13.53 9.27
N ILE A 77 2.67 12.82 8.13
CA ILE A 77 2.76 13.42 6.79
C ILE A 77 1.66 14.47 6.58
N GLY A 78 0.42 14.11 6.87
CA GLY A 78 -0.72 15.01 6.68
C GLY A 78 -0.74 16.17 7.68
N TYR A 79 -0.37 15.93 8.94
CA TYR A 79 -0.27 17.00 9.94
C TYR A 79 0.82 18.01 9.59
N GLU A 80 1.98 17.56 9.16
CA GLU A 80 3.05 18.44 8.72
C GLU A 80 2.67 19.20 7.45
N ALA A 81 2.15 18.52 6.44
CA ALA A 81 1.69 19.14 5.20
C ALA A 81 0.64 20.22 5.49
N ARG A 82 -0.33 19.94 6.37
CA ARG A 82 -1.36 20.90 6.77
C ARG A 82 -0.76 22.15 7.42
N ASN A 83 0.17 21.96 8.36
CA ASN A 83 0.79 23.05 9.07
C ASN A 83 1.69 23.91 8.15
N GLN A 84 2.48 23.26 7.31
CA GLN A 84 3.34 23.94 6.34
C GLN A 84 2.51 24.76 5.34
N PHE A 85 1.47 24.16 4.77
CA PHE A 85 0.59 24.83 3.80
C PHE A 85 -0.14 26.04 4.42
N LYS A 86 -0.71 25.87 5.63
CA LYS A 86 -1.34 26.97 6.35
C LYS A 86 -0.37 28.09 6.71
N LYS A 87 0.87 27.75 7.08
CA LYS A 87 1.89 28.74 7.39
C LYS A 87 2.22 29.61 6.17
N GLU A 88 2.34 28.97 5.00
CA GLU A 88 2.72 29.63 3.75
C GLU A 88 1.54 30.41 3.12
N TYR A 89 0.40 29.72 2.92
CA TYR A 89 -0.72 30.24 2.12
C TYR A 89 -1.90 30.76 2.93
N LYS A 90 -1.90 30.62 4.27
CA LYS A 90 -2.96 31.03 5.20
C LYS A 90 -4.33 30.35 4.97
N CYS A 91 -4.38 29.31 4.17
CA CYS A 91 -5.56 28.50 3.85
C CYS A 91 -5.22 27.01 3.82
N LEU A 92 -6.20 26.15 3.57
CA LEU A 92 -6.01 24.75 3.22
C LEU A 92 -5.85 24.60 1.70
N PRO A 93 -5.20 23.51 1.22
CA PRO A 93 -5.14 23.22 -0.21
C PRO A 93 -6.55 22.88 -0.75
N ASP A 94 -6.78 23.11 -2.04
CA ASP A 94 -7.99 22.65 -2.72
C ASP A 94 -7.99 21.14 -2.98
N TYR A 95 -6.81 20.58 -3.21
CA TYR A 95 -6.61 19.17 -3.56
C TYR A 95 -5.45 18.56 -2.77
N LEU A 96 -5.64 17.29 -2.39
CA LEU A 96 -4.56 16.38 -2.00
C LEU A 96 -4.45 15.29 -3.06
N VAL A 97 -3.26 15.07 -3.57
CA VAL A 97 -3.00 14.04 -4.59
C VAL A 97 -1.88 13.14 -4.10
N ALA A 98 -2.10 11.84 -4.10
CA ALA A 98 -1.07 10.86 -3.74
C ALA A 98 -1.19 9.58 -4.55
N CYS A 99 -0.07 8.93 -4.83
CA CYS A 99 -0.05 7.60 -5.44
C CYS A 99 -0.51 6.56 -4.42
N VAL A 100 -1.24 5.55 -4.92
CA VAL A 100 -1.83 4.47 -4.13
C VAL A 100 -1.39 3.12 -4.71
N GLY A 101 -0.48 2.45 -3.97
CA GLY A 101 -0.25 1.02 -4.07
C GLY A 101 -0.97 0.34 -2.91
N GLY A 102 -0.25 -0.13 -1.88
CA GLY A 102 -0.88 -0.47 -0.58
C GLY A 102 -1.52 0.73 0.10
N GLY A 103 -0.97 1.94 -0.11
CA GLY A 103 -1.59 3.22 0.21
C GLY A 103 -1.21 3.82 1.57
N SER A 104 -0.12 3.39 2.21
CA SER A 104 0.29 3.92 3.51
C SER A 104 0.64 5.41 3.47
N ASN A 105 1.37 5.86 2.44
CA ASN A 105 1.68 7.27 2.21
C ASN A 105 0.41 8.10 1.99
N ALA A 106 -0.50 7.57 1.19
CA ALA A 106 -1.73 8.26 0.82
C ALA A 106 -2.67 8.42 2.02
N ILE A 107 -2.91 7.35 2.80
CA ILE A 107 -3.76 7.46 3.99
C ILE A 107 -3.13 8.37 5.05
N GLY A 108 -1.81 8.35 5.18
CA GLY A 108 -1.08 9.25 6.07
C GLY A 108 -1.26 10.72 5.71
N LEU A 109 -1.27 11.02 4.40
CA LEU A 109 -1.58 12.37 3.92
C LEU A 109 -3.07 12.72 4.08
N PHE A 110 -3.98 11.81 3.72
CA PHE A 110 -5.41 12.08 3.61
C PHE A 110 -6.13 12.12 4.95
N HIS A 111 -5.79 11.22 5.87
CA HIS A 111 -6.51 11.04 7.13
C HIS A 111 -6.68 12.33 7.94
N PRO A 112 -5.64 13.19 8.14
CA PRO A 112 -5.81 14.45 8.87
C PRO A 112 -6.69 15.50 8.18
N PHE A 113 -7.09 15.27 6.93
CA PHE A 113 -7.92 16.20 6.14
C PHE A 113 -9.34 15.70 5.87
N LEU A 114 -9.72 14.50 6.34
CA LEU A 114 -11.01 13.88 6.02
C LEU A 114 -12.23 14.71 6.43
N ASN A 115 -12.09 15.58 7.44
CA ASN A 115 -13.15 16.45 7.91
C ASN A 115 -13.09 17.88 7.30
N ASP A 116 -12.17 18.12 6.37
CA ASP A 116 -12.00 19.41 5.73
C ASP A 116 -12.67 19.45 4.33
N LYS A 117 -12.91 20.64 3.82
CA LYS A 117 -13.38 20.84 2.44
C LYS A 117 -12.22 20.78 1.45
N VAL A 118 -11.51 19.67 1.44
CA VAL A 118 -10.36 19.43 0.55
C VAL A 118 -10.70 18.22 -0.33
N LYS A 119 -10.46 18.33 -1.63
CA LYS A 119 -10.66 17.21 -2.55
C LYS A 119 -9.51 16.24 -2.47
N ILE A 120 -9.81 14.96 -2.28
CA ILE A 120 -8.82 13.90 -2.11
C ILE A 120 -8.77 13.06 -3.38
N VAL A 121 -7.57 12.89 -3.95
CA VAL A 121 -7.35 12.15 -5.19
C VAL A 121 -6.25 11.10 -4.97
N GLY A 122 -6.65 9.83 -5.03
CA GLY A 122 -5.72 8.69 -5.07
C GLY A 122 -5.38 8.34 -6.52
N VAL A 123 -4.12 8.12 -6.83
CA VAL A 123 -3.65 7.75 -8.18
C VAL A 123 -3.08 6.35 -8.14
N GLU A 124 -3.70 5.42 -8.85
CA GLU A 124 -3.27 4.02 -8.94
C GLU A 124 -2.36 3.77 -10.14
N ALA A 125 -1.65 2.65 -10.13
CA ALA A 125 -0.78 2.26 -11.24
C ALA A 125 -1.58 1.64 -12.39
N GLY A 126 -1.85 2.41 -13.42
CA GLY A 126 -2.54 1.95 -14.65
C GLY A 126 -1.70 1.01 -15.52
N GLY A 127 -0.40 0.89 -15.29
CA GLY A 127 0.49 0.00 -16.02
C GLY A 127 0.45 0.22 -17.52
N SER A 128 0.22 -0.85 -18.28
CA SER A 128 0.00 -0.79 -19.73
C SER A 128 -1.46 -0.50 -20.12
N GLY A 129 -2.25 0.00 -19.17
CA GLY A 129 -3.69 0.29 -19.31
C GLY A 129 -4.58 -0.78 -18.68
N ILE A 130 -5.70 -0.36 -18.10
CA ILE A 130 -6.64 -1.25 -17.37
C ILE A 130 -7.09 -2.44 -18.22
N LYS A 131 -7.42 -2.19 -19.49
CA LYS A 131 -7.90 -3.24 -20.40
C LYS A 131 -6.85 -4.27 -20.80
N SER A 132 -5.56 -3.97 -20.60
CA SER A 132 -4.47 -4.89 -20.93
C SER A 132 -4.32 -6.04 -19.93
N GLY A 133 -4.90 -5.90 -18.73
CA GLY A 133 -4.65 -6.78 -17.59
C GLY A 133 -3.27 -6.59 -16.92
N LYS A 134 -2.41 -5.75 -17.47
CA LYS A 134 -1.08 -5.42 -16.92
C LYS A 134 -1.13 -4.08 -16.16
N GLN A 135 -1.71 -4.10 -14.98
CA GLN A 135 -1.91 -2.93 -14.13
C GLN A 135 -1.97 -3.35 -12.65
N ALA A 136 -1.94 -2.39 -11.74
CA ALA A 136 -2.08 -2.58 -10.30
C ALA A 136 -2.99 -1.50 -9.72
N ALA A 137 -4.27 -1.53 -10.15
CA ALA A 137 -5.28 -0.54 -9.80
C ALA A 137 -6.53 -1.20 -9.19
N PRO A 138 -6.42 -1.81 -7.98
CA PRO A 138 -7.51 -2.55 -7.37
C PRO A 138 -8.75 -1.70 -7.07
N LEU A 139 -8.61 -0.44 -6.71
CA LEU A 139 -9.77 0.45 -6.49
C LEU A 139 -10.53 0.74 -7.78
N SER A 140 -9.83 0.87 -8.91
CA SER A 140 -10.44 1.21 -10.20
C SER A 140 -10.99 0.00 -10.96
N ALA A 141 -10.32 -1.16 -10.84
CA ALA A 141 -10.59 -2.33 -11.69
C ALA A 141 -10.66 -3.66 -10.93
N GLY A 142 -10.59 -3.64 -9.61
CA GLY A 142 -10.74 -4.82 -8.76
C GLY A 142 -12.15 -4.99 -8.22
N SER A 143 -12.33 -6.04 -7.44
CA SER A 143 -13.56 -6.43 -6.72
C SER A 143 -13.32 -6.52 -5.21
N PRO A 144 -14.37 -6.40 -4.39
CA PRO A 144 -14.24 -6.63 -2.95
C PRO A 144 -13.88 -8.09 -2.64
N GLY A 145 -12.78 -8.30 -1.92
CA GLY A 145 -12.30 -9.63 -1.54
C GLY A 145 -11.47 -9.59 -0.26
N VAL A 146 -10.75 -10.66 0.03
CA VAL A 146 -9.89 -10.80 1.22
C VAL A 146 -8.46 -11.12 0.78
N LEU A 147 -7.51 -10.31 1.26
CA LEU A 147 -6.08 -10.51 1.02
C LEU A 147 -5.29 -10.12 2.26
N HIS A 148 -4.30 -10.92 2.65
CA HIS A 148 -3.42 -10.64 3.80
C HIS A 148 -4.19 -10.32 5.10
N GLY A 149 -5.35 -10.97 5.32
CA GLY A 149 -6.13 -10.83 6.55
C GLY A 149 -7.01 -9.58 6.64
N ASN A 150 -7.17 -8.82 5.56
CA ASN A 150 -8.14 -7.71 5.52
C ASN A 150 -9.08 -7.81 4.32
N ARG A 151 -10.32 -7.34 4.50
CA ARG A 151 -11.29 -7.18 3.41
C ARG A 151 -11.06 -5.83 2.74
N THR A 152 -10.86 -5.86 1.42
CA THR A 152 -10.54 -4.69 0.63
C THR A 152 -10.87 -4.91 -0.85
N TYR A 153 -10.63 -3.93 -1.72
CA TYR A 153 -10.63 -4.16 -3.17
C TYR A 153 -9.34 -4.88 -3.57
N ILE A 154 -9.48 -5.95 -4.35
CA ILE A 154 -8.38 -6.79 -4.83
C ILE A 154 -8.47 -7.08 -6.31
N MET A 155 -7.34 -7.36 -6.91
CA MET A 155 -7.26 -7.86 -8.29
C MET A 155 -7.41 -9.38 -8.27
N GLU A 156 -8.59 -9.88 -8.62
CA GLU A 156 -8.89 -11.32 -8.65
C GLU A 156 -9.54 -11.72 -9.98
N ASP A 157 -9.45 -12.99 -10.31
CA ASP A 157 -10.15 -13.58 -11.44
C ASP A 157 -11.55 -14.09 -11.03
N GLU A 158 -12.27 -14.70 -11.98
CA GLU A 158 -13.60 -15.26 -11.77
C GLU A 158 -13.66 -16.41 -10.77
N ASN A 159 -12.52 -17.02 -10.47
CA ASN A 159 -12.38 -18.10 -9.48
C ASN A 159 -11.89 -17.58 -8.11
N GLY A 160 -11.77 -16.26 -7.94
CA GLY A 160 -11.27 -15.63 -6.72
C GLY A 160 -9.76 -15.75 -6.53
N GLN A 161 -9.02 -16.10 -7.59
CA GLN A 161 -7.55 -16.17 -7.52
C GLN A 161 -6.94 -14.80 -7.77
N ILE A 162 -5.95 -14.43 -6.97
CA ILE A 162 -5.26 -13.16 -7.11
C ILE A 162 -4.53 -13.10 -8.45
N LYS A 163 -4.87 -12.10 -9.27
CA LYS A 163 -4.21 -11.83 -10.54
C LYS A 163 -2.80 -11.28 -10.33
N ASN A 164 -1.93 -11.58 -11.29
CA ASN A 164 -0.64 -10.91 -11.36
C ASN A 164 -0.86 -9.43 -11.69
N THR A 165 -0.18 -8.58 -10.95
CA THR A 165 -0.17 -7.14 -11.16
C THR A 165 1.05 -6.71 -11.96
N HIS A 166 1.06 -5.48 -12.44
CA HIS A 166 2.19 -4.91 -13.15
C HIS A 166 2.30 -3.40 -12.89
N SER A 167 3.45 -3.01 -12.39
CA SER A 167 3.89 -1.62 -12.33
C SER A 167 5.40 -1.54 -12.51
N ILE A 168 5.89 -0.50 -13.16
CA ILE A 168 7.33 -0.20 -13.19
C ILE A 168 7.86 0.24 -11.83
N SER A 169 6.97 0.71 -10.95
CA SER A 169 7.28 1.05 -9.57
C SER A 169 7.01 -0.15 -8.66
N ALA A 170 8.04 -0.70 -8.03
CA ALA A 170 7.90 -1.81 -7.08
C ALA A 170 6.94 -1.48 -5.93
N GLY A 171 6.92 -0.24 -5.45
CA GLY A 171 6.02 0.23 -4.39
C GLY A 171 4.55 0.35 -4.81
N LEU A 172 4.24 0.27 -6.10
CA LEU A 172 2.88 0.31 -6.65
C LEU A 172 2.47 -1.01 -7.32
N ASP A 173 3.28 -2.06 -7.19
CA ASP A 173 3.03 -3.39 -7.75
C ASP A 173 2.41 -4.30 -6.70
N TYR A 174 1.14 -4.07 -6.37
CA TYR A 174 0.42 -4.78 -5.34
C TYR A 174 -1.04 -5.03 -5.75
N PRO A 175 -1.56 -6.25 -5.61
CA PRO A 175 -2.90 -6.62 -6.09
C PRO A 175 -4.06 -6.20 -5.17
N GLY A 176 -3.78 -5.51 -4.09
CA GLY A 176 -4.77 -5.03 -3.12
C GLY A 176 -4.48 -3.60 -2.71
N VAL A 177 -5.23 -3.11 -1.74
CA VAL A 177 -5.07 -1.76 -1.18
C VAL A 177 -5.43 -1.79 0.31
N GLY A 178 -5.01 -0.79 1.07
CA GLY A 178 -5.43 -0.66 2.47
C GLY A 178 -6.95 -0.56 2.61
N PRO A 179 -7.56 -1.20 3.63
CA PRO A 179 -9.01 -1.27 3.77
C PRO A 179 -9.67 0.11 3.94
N GLU A 180 -8.98 1.07 4.52
CA GLU A 180 -9.52 2.43 4.66
C GLU A 180 -9.63 3.17 3.32
N HIS A 181 -8.77 2.88 2.34
CA HIS A 181 -8.93 3.42 0.98
C HIS A 181 -10.17 2.86 0.29
N SER A 182 -10.48 1.57 0.52
CA SER A 182 -11.71 0.96 0.04
C SER A 182 -12.94 1.64 0.65
N TRP A 183 -12.91 1.89 1.94
CA TRP A 183 -13.95 2.60 2.66
C TRP A 183 -14.12 4.05 2.16
N LEU A 184 -13.02 4.79 1.94
CA LEU A 184 -13.06 6.15 1.39
C LEU A 184 -13.66 6.19 -0.01
N LYS A 185 -13.35 5.20 -0.85
CA LYS A 185 -13.96 5.04 -2.18
C LYS A 185 -15.48 4.81 -2.07
N ASP A 186 -15.90 3.86 -1.22
CA ASP A 186 -17.31 3.50 -1.07
C ASP A 186 -18.15 4.67 -0.54
N LEU A 187 -17.59 5.46 0.35
CA LEU A 187 -18.19 6.70 0.85
C LEU A 187 -18.08 7.90 -0.11
N LYS A 188 -17.39 7.72 -1.24
CA LYS A 188 -17.12 8.81 -2.22
C LYS A 188 -16.38 10.01 -1.60
N LEU A 189 -15.57 9.77 -0.59
CA LEU A 189 -14.73 10.77 0.07
C LEU A 189 -13.39 10.95 -0.67
N SER A 190 -12.99 10.01 -1.49
CA SER A 190 -11.84 10.14 -2.37
C SER A 190 -12.23 9.86 -3.82
N LEU A 191 -11.64 10.61 -4.74
CA LEU A 191 -11.63 10.30 -6.17
C LEU A 191 -10.47 9.35 -6.44
N ILE A 192 -10.71 8.34 -7.27
CA ILE A 192 -9.66 7.42 -7.71
C ILE A 192 -9.31 7.76 -9.16
N HIS A 193 -8.03 7.91 -9.43
CA HIS A 193 -7.49 8.21 -10.75
C HIS A 193 -6.44 7.20 -11.16
N ILE A 194 -6.24 7.01 -12.47
CA ILE A 194 -5.30 6.06 -13.06
C ILE A 194 -4.30 6.81 -13.93
#